data_11923c7a7edbd81fd453ad0227436d5f
#
_entry.id   11923c7a7edbd81fd453ad0227436d5f
#
_cell.length_a   1.000
_cell.length_b   1.000
_cell.length_c   1.000
_cell.angle_alpha   90.00
_cell.angle_beta   90.00
_cell.angle_gamma   90.00
#
_symmetry.space_group_name_H-M   'P 1'
#
loop_
_entity.id
_entity.type
_entity.pdbx_description
1 polymer ?
#
loop_
_entity_poly.entity_id
_entity_poly.type
_entity_poly.pdbx_seq_one_letter_code
_entity_poly.pdbx_strand_id
1 'polypeptide(L)'
;MKLNETIRRLRRAKGLTQEQVAQALGVSGPAVNKWERGACCPDLALLAPLARLLDTDLNTLLSFREELTGVEIAAFTEELYTLAQSGGIDAAFLRAEELLHRWPGCDRLTISLAMTLNGLFFTLGVAEPEPYERRLEPLYRALADSEEPDIRDQALHLLIGRHMRREEYAAAEELLLSLIHISEPTRLQLIS
;
A
#
# COMPACT_ATOMS: atom_id res chain seq x y z
N MET A 1 -0.23 7.04 6.87
CA MET A 1 -0.32 8.46 7.37
C MET A 1 -0.43 8.42 8.89
N LYS A 2 0.29 9.26 9.63
CA LYS A 2 0.31 9.21 11.11
C LYS A 2 -0.84 10.05 11.69
N LEU A 3 -1.39 9.67 12.85
CA LEU A 3 -2.48 10.36 13.56
C LEU A 3 -2.28 11.90 13.64
N ASN A 4 -1.07 12.33 13.97
CA ASN A 4 -0.71 13.75 14.08
C ASN A 4 -0.91 14.52 12.75
N GLU A 5 -0.54 13.93 11.63
CA GLU A 5 -0.71 14.51 10.30
C GLU A 5 -2.19 14.56 9.91
N THR A 6 -2.94 13.50 10.23
CA THR A 6 -4.38 13.43 9.99
C THR A 6 -5.13 14.51 10.76
N ILE A 7 -4.87 14.68 12.06
CA ILE A 7 -5.48 15.73 12.88
C ILE A 7 -5.21 17.11 12.25
N ARG A 8 -3.95 17.41 11.93
CA ARG A 8 -3.55 18.69 11.35
C ARG A 8 -4.21 18.95 10.00
N ARG A 9 -4.27 17.94 9.13
CA ARG A 9 -4.90 18.04 7.81
C ARG A 9 -6.40 18.29 7.91
N LEU A 10 -7.11 17.51 8.71
CA LEU A 10 -8.56 17.64 8.87
C LEU A 10 -8.96 18.97 9.54
N ARG A 11 -8.22 19.39 10.57
CA ARG A 11 -8.43 20.71 11.19
C ARG A 11 -8.30 21.85 10.17
N ARG A 12 -7.22 21.82 9.36
CA ARG A 12 -6.99 22.85 8.33
C ARG A 12 -8.06 22.82 7.24
N ALA A 13 -8.50 21.65 6.81
CA ALA A 13 -9.56 21.50 5.83
C ALA A 13 -10.89 22.12 6.32
N LYS A 14 -11.13 22.11 7.65
CA LYS A 14 -12.27 22.78 8.29
C LYS A 14 -12.03 24.27 8.62
N GLY A 15 -10.87 24.81 8.32
CA GLY A 15 -10.53 26.21 8.65
C GLY A 15 -10.41 26.51 10.14
N LEU A 16 -10.30 25.48 11.01
CA LEU A 16 -10.22 25.66 12.46
C LEU A 16 -8.80 26.03 12.90
N THR A 17 -8.69 26.89 13.93
CA THR A 17 -7.42 27.11 14.63
C THR A 17 -7.20 26.03 15.70
N GLN A 18 -5.95 25.90 16.18
CA GLN A 18 -5.63 24.97 17.28
C GLN A 18 -6.38 25.34 18.56
N GLU A 19 -6.57 26.65 18.82
CA GLU A 19 -7.30 27.18 19.95
C GLU A 19 -8.81 26.84 19.89
N GLN A 20 -9.41 26.89 18.69
CA GLN A 20 -10.81 26.53 18.51
C GLN A 20 -11.04 25.02 18.75
N VAL A 21 -10.11 24.17 18.28
CA VAL A 21 -10.17 22.74 18.58
C VAL A 21 -9.99 22.49 20.07
N ALA A 22 -9.04 23.19 20.73
CA ALA A 22 -8.80 23.07 22.15
C ALA A 22 -10.02 23.47 22.97
N GLN A 23 -10.65 24.58 22.63
CA GLN A 23 -11.87 25.07 23.30
C GLN A 23 -13.02 24.08 23.15
N ALA A 24 -13.23 23.54 21.94
CA ALA A 24 -14.30 22.58 21.66
C ALA A 24 -14.16 21.27 22.43
N LEU A 25 -12.91 20.86 22.70
CA LEU A 25 -12.59 19.63 23.42
C LEU A 25 -12.29 19.80 24.91
N GLY A 26 -12.34 21.04 25.43
CA GLY A 26 -12.05 21.32 26.84
C GLY A 26 -10.57 21.07 27.21
N VAL A 27 -9.64 21.29 26.30
CA VAL A 27 -8.18 21.11 26.49
C VAL A 27 -7.44 22.43 26.24
N SER A 28 -6.14 22.48 26.46
CA SER A 28 -5.33 23.66 26.18
C SER A 28 -4.84 23.69 24.73
N GLY A 29 -4.66 24.89 24.15
CA GLY A 29 -4.06 25.07 22.82
C GLY A 29 -2.70 24.37 22.66
N PRO A 30 -1.77 24.48 23.64
CA PRO A 30 -0.52 23.72 23.63
C PRO A 30 -0.68 22.20 23.56
N ALA A 31 -1.77 21.62 24.09
CA ALA A 31 -2.04 20.18 23.97
C ALA A 31 -2.32 19.79 22.51
N VAL A 32 -3.20 20.56 21.82
CA VAL A 32 -3.48 20.33 20.39
C VAL A 32 -2.23 20.50 19.54
N ASN A 33 -1.38 21.47 19.84
CA ASN A 33 -0.08 21.65 19.16
C ASN A 33 0.83 20.43 19.34
N LYS A 34 0.91 19.84 20.56
CA LYS A 34 1.69 18.64 20.81
C LYS A 34 1.15 17.44 20.03
N TRP A 35 -0.17 17.29 19.91
CA TRP A 35 -0.78 16.23 19.09
C TRP A 35 -0.39 16.37 17.62
N GLU A 36 -0.49 17.57 17.05
CA GLU A 36 -0.16 17.83 15.64
C GLU A 36 1.33 17.72 15.33
N ARG A 37 2.21 17.86 16.33
CA ARG A 37 3.66 17.63 16.20
C ARG A 37 4.06 16.19 16.47
N GLY A 38 3.12 15.33 16.90
CA GLY A 38 3.41 13.95 17.25
C GLY A 38 4.19 13.78 18.57
N ALA A 39 4.25 14.84 19.40
CA ALA A 39 4.93 14.79 20.69
C ALA A 39 4.14 13.98 21.73
N CYS A 40 2.82 13.92 21.61
CA CYS A 40 1.94 13.03 22.37
C CYS A 40 0.65 12.78 21.58
N CYS A 41 -0.11 11.74 21.97
CA CYS A 41 -1.43 11.46 21.43
C CYS A 41 -2.52 12.14 22.28
N PRO A 42 -3.72 12.43 21.68
CA PRO A 42 -4.90 12.72 22.45
C PRO A 42 -5.25 11.58 23.41
N ASP A 43 -5.87 11.91 24.54
CA ASP A 43 -6.46 10.91 25.42
C ASP A 43 -7.53 10.10 24.66
N LEU A 44 -7.66 8.81 24.98
CA LEU A 44 -8.63 7.91 24.34
C LEU A 44 -10.06 8.47 24.40
N ALA A 45 -10.43 9.09 25.53
CA ALA A 45 -11.74 9.71 25.72
C ALA A 45 -11.99 10.90 24.79
N LEU A 46 -10.95 11.54 24.27
CA LEU A 46 -11.05 12.69 23.37
C LEU A 46 -11.13 12.29 21.89
N LEU A 47 -10.79 11.04 21.52
CA LEU A 47 -10.76 10.61 20.13
C LEU A 47 -12.13 10.71 19.44
N ALA A 48 -13.19 10.25 20.10
CA ALA A 48 -14.54 10.31 19.55
C ALA A 48 -15.08 11.75 19.44
N PRO A 49 -14.95 12.63 20.45
CA PRO A 49 -15.25 14.06 20.31
C PRO A 49 -14.44 14.75 19.22
N LEU A 50 -13.15 14.44 19.10
CA LEU A 50 -12.26 14.99 18.07
C LEU A 50 -12.68 14.56 16.66
N ALA A 51 -13.03 13.27 16.47
CA ALA A 51 -13.53 12.77 15.19
C ALA A 51 -14.81 13.49 14.75
N ARG A 52 -15.77 13.66 15.68
CA ARG A 52 -17.00 14.43 15.41
C ARG A 52 -16.73 15.88 15.07
N LEU A 53 -15.84 16.53 15.80
CA LEU A 53 -15.46 17.94 15.57
C LEU A 53 -14.84 18.10 14.17
N LEU A 54 -14.07 17.11 13.72
CA LEU A 54 -13.38 17.13 12.43
C LEU A 54 -14.21 16.51 11.28
N ASP A 55 -15.49 16.14 11.51
CA ASP A 55 -16.38 15.48 10.56
C ASP A 55 -15.76 14.23 9.92
N THR A 56 -15.24 13.36 10.76
CA THR A 56 -14.60 12.13 10.32
C THR A 56 -14.98 10.96 11.24
N ASP A 57 -14.75 9.74 10.80
CA ASP A 57 -14.83 8.55 11.64
C ASP A 57 -13.51 8.26 12.38
N LEU A 58 -13.57 7.39 13.38
CA LEU A 58 -12.38 7.03 14.18
C LEU A 58 -11.29 6.31 13.37
N ASN A 59 -11.68 5.50 12.40
CA ASN A 59 -10.71 4.76 11.58
C ASN A 59 -9.91 5.73 10.71
N THR A 60 -10.61 6.68 10.08
CA THR A 60 -9.97 7.75 9.30
C THR A 60 -9.11 8.65 10.19
N LEU A 61 -9.60 9.04 11.39
CA LEU A 61 -8.85 9.88 12.32
C LEU A 61 -7.56 9.20 12.78
N LEU A 62 -7.65 7.94 13.17
CA LEU A 62 -6.53 7.13 13.64
C LEU A 62 -5.61 6.71 12.47
N SER A 63 -6.00 6.98 11.23
CA SER A 63 -5.39 6.40 10.03
C SER A 63 -5.33 4.87 10.14
N PHE A 64 -6.34 4.32 10.83
CA PHE A 64 -6.49 2.89 10.98
C PHE A 64 -6.91 2.34 9.61
N ARG A 65 -5.94 1.87 8.87
CA ARG A 65 -6.20 0.87 7.85
C ARG A 65 -6.26 -0.45 8.61
N GLU A 66 -7.28 -1.23 8.38
CA GLU A 66 -7.20 -2.66 8.68
C GLU A 66 -6.04 -3.21 7.82
N GLU A 67 -4.81 -3.09 8.32
CA GLU A 67 -3.67 -3.66 7.65
C GLU A 67 -3.74 -5.16 7.85
N LEU A 68 -3.84 -5.86 6.74
CA LEU A 68 -3.75 -7.31 6.75
C LEU A 68 -2.42 -7.74 7.36
N THR A 69 -2.49 -8.65 8.29
CA THR A 69 -1.29 -9.28 8.85
C THR A 69 -0.62 -10.17 7.80
N GLY A 70 0.68 -10.41 7.93
CA GLY A 70 1.38 -11.34 7.06
C GLY A 70 0.75 -12.74 7.03
N VAL A 71 0.14 -13.18 8.15
CA VAL A 71 -0.57 -14.47 8.24
C VAL A 71 -1.84 -14.49 7.40
N GLU A 72 -2.62 -13.40 7.42
CA GLU A 72 -3.82 -13.28 6.58
C GLU A 72 -3.47 -13.23 5.10
N ILE A 73 -2.44 -12.49 4.72
CA ILE A 73 -1.96 -12.45 3.33
C ILE A 73 -1.49 -13.84 2.89
N ALA A 74 -0.72 -14.56 3.73
CA ALA A 74 -0.29 -15.92 3.43
C ALA A 74 -1.49 -16.88 3.26
N ALA A 75 -2.54 -16.75 4.08
CA ALA A 75 -3.74 -17.54 3.93
C ALA A 75 -4.45 -17.28 2.58
N PHE A 76 -4.50 -16.02 2.13
CA PHE A 76 -5.06 -15.68 0.81
C PHE A 76 -4.22 -16.24 -0.34
N THR A 77 -2.90 -16.21 -0.26
CA THR A 77 -2.04 -16.81 -1.28
C THR A 77 -2.21 -18.31 -1.36
N GLU A 78 -2.34 -19.01 -0.24
CA GLU A 78 -2.63 -20.45 -0.18
C GLU A 78 -4.02 -20.78 -0.76
N GLU A 79 -5.02 -19.93 -0.48
CA GLU A 79 -6.35 -20.04 -1.09
C GLU A 79 -6.28 -19.96 -2.62
N LEU A 80 -5.47 -19.03 -3.18
CA LEU A 80 -5.28 -18.94 -4.63
C LEU A 80 -4.65 -20.20 -5.22
N TYR A 81 -3.64 -20.79 -4.55
CA TYR A 81 -3.06 -22.06 -5.00
C TYR A 81 -4.11 -23.19 -5.04
N THR A 82 -4.92 -23.30 -4.00
CA THR A 82 -5.97 -24.32 -3.90
C THR A 82 -7.02 -24.15 -4.99
N LEU A 83 -7.48 -22.90 -5.21
CA LEU A 83 -8.44 -22.58 -6.26
C LEU A 83 -7.87 -22.84 -7.66
N ALA A 84 -6.61 -22.50 -7.89
CA ALA A 84 -5.96 -22.75 -9.17
C ALA A 84 -5.83 -24.25 -9.50
N GLN A 85 -5.58 -25.10 -8.49
CA GLN A 85 -5.49 -26.55 -8.67
C GLN A 85 -6.85 -27.20 -8.96
N SER A 86 -7.93 -26.69 -8.37
CA SER A 86 -9.27 -27.27 -8.49
C SER A 86 -10.11 -26.66 -9.61
N GLY A 87 -9.98 -25.36 -9.85
CA GLY A 87 -10.79 -24.58 -10.79
C GLY A 87 -10.01 -23.88 -11.91
N GLY A 88 -8.70 -24.13 -11.98
CA GLY A 88 -7.83 -23.50 -12.97
C GLY A 88 -7.45 -22.06 -12.60
N ILE A 89 -6.59 -21.49 -13.44
CA ILE A 89 -6.02 -20.17 -13.19
C ILE A 89 -7.06 -19.04 -13.14
N ASP A 90 -8.15 -19.14 -13.89
CA ASP A 90 -9.21 -18.13 -13.91
C ASP A 90 -9.92 -18.02 -12.56
N ALA A 91 -10.10 -19.13 -11.83
CA ALA A 91 -10.69 -19.11 -10.50
C ALA A 91 -9.79 -18.35 -9.50
N ALA A 92 -8.47 -18.55 -9.59
CA ALA A 92 -7.51 -17.81 -8.77
C ALA A 92 -7.50 -16.31 -9.10
N PHE A 93 -7.54 -15.93 -10.37
CA PHE A 93 -7.63 -14.53 -10.78
C PHE A 93 -8.91 -13.85 -10.30
N LEU A 94 -10.07 -14.50 -10.44
CA LEU A 94 -11.33 -13.98 -9.96
C LEU A 94 -11.27 -13.70 -8.45
N ARG A 95 -10.74 -14.66 -7.70
CA ARG A 95 -10.59 -14.50 -6.24
C ARG A 95 -9.61 -13.38 -5.87
N ALA A 96 -8.51 -13.26 -6.57
CA ALA A 96 -7.55 -12.17 -6.35
C ALA A 96 -8.19 -10.80 -6.60
N GLU A 97 -9.00 -10.65 -7.65
CA GLU A 97 -9.72 -9.39 -7.94
C GLU A 97 -10.72 -9.04 -6.83
N GLU A 98 -11.46 -10.02 -6.30
CA GLU A 98 -12.35 -9.80 -5.14
C GLU A 98 -11.57 -9.31 -3.91
N LEU A 99 -10.42 -9.92 -3.62
CA LEU A 99 -9.57 -9.53 -2.49
C LEU A 99 -9.01 -8.10 -2.67
N LEU A 100 -8.53 -7.77 -3.86
CA LEU A 100 -8.02 -6.43 -4.17
C LEU A 100 -9.13 -5.37 -4.10
N HIS A 101 -10.37 -5.72 -4.50
CA HIS A 101 -11.51 -4.83 -4.36
C HIS A 101 -11.91 -4.63 -2.89
N ARG A 102 -11.81 -5.66 -2.07
CA ARG A 102 -12.11 -5.59 -0.63
C ARG A 102 -11.06 -4.80 0.16
N TRP A 103 -9.79 -4.84 -0.24
CA TRP A 103 -8.66 -4.23 0.43
C TRP A 103 -7.90 -3.25 -0.49
N PRO A 104 -8.56 -2.15 -0.93
CA PRO A 104 -7.95 -1.22 -1.87
C PRO A 104 -6.76 -0.50 -1.25
N GLY A 105 -5.66 -0.42 -2.01
CA GLY A 105 -4.44 0.28 -1.58
C GLY A 105 -3.62 -0.47 -0.52
N CYS A 106 -3.83 -1.77 -0.33
CA CYS A 106 -2.93 -2.63 0.45
C CYS A 106 -1.83 -3.17 -0.47
N ASP A 107 -0.71 -2.45 -0.56
CA ASP A 107 0.40 -2.77 -1.47
C ASP A 107 0.98 -4.16 -1.19
N ARG A 108 1.10 -4.55 0.10
CA ARG A 108 1.57 -5.88 0.50
C ARG A 108 0.68 -7.02 0.01
N LEU A 109 -0.63 -6.84 0.10
CA LEU A 109 -1.57 -7.81 -0.46
C LEU A 109 -1.42 -7.87 -1.97
N THR A 110 -1.42 -6.71 -2.63
CA THR A 110 -1.36 -6.60 -4.09
C THR A 110 -0.12 -7.29 -4.66
N ILE A 111 1.06 -7.02 -4.10
CA ILE A 111 2.31 -7.66 -4.57
C ILE A 111 2.28 -9.17 -4.31
N SER A 112 1.81 -9.62 -3.13
CA SER A 112 1.76 -11.04 -2.80
C SER A 112 0.84 -11.83 -3.71
N LEU A 113 -0.38 -11.32 -3.97
CA LEU A 113 -1.32 -11.96 -4.90
C LEU A 113 -0.80 -11.96 -6.34
N ALA A 114 -0.23 -10.85 -6.80
CA ALA A 114 0.30 -10.73 -8.15
C ALA A 114 1.50 -11.67 -8.40
N MET A 115 2.40 -11.81 -7.43
CA MET A 115 3.50 -12.76 -7.47
C MET A 115 3.01 -14.22 -7.46
N THR A 116 2.02 -14.52 -6.63
CA THR A 116 1.41 -15.86 -6.57
C THR A 116 0.79 -16.23 -7.92
N LEU A 117 -0.02 -15.33 -8.50
CA LEU A 117 -0.65 -15.55 -9.80
C LEU A 117 0.40 -15.73 -10.91
N ASN A 118 1.48 -14.93 -10.89
CA ASN A 118 2.58 -15.10 -11.86
C ASN A 118 3.29 -16.44 -11.70
N GLY A 119 3.50 -16.91 -10.47
CA GLY A 119 4.10 -18.22 -10.19
C GLY A 119 3.22 -19.40 -10.64
N LEU A 120 1.89 -19.24 -10.59
CA LEU A 120 0.95 -20.26 -11.04
C LEU A 120 1.06 -20.56 -12.54
N PHE A 121 1.54 -19.64 -13.37
CA PHE A 121 1.79 -19.91 -14.80
C PHE A 121 2.73 -21.08 -15.01
N PHE A 122 3.81 -21.13 -14.21
CA PHE A 122 4.76 -22.26 -14.27
C PHE A 122 4.19 -23.52 -13.65
N THR A 123 3.54 -23.41 -12.50
CA THR A 123 3.02 -24.54 -11.74
C THR A 123 1.92 -25.29 -12.51
N LEU A 124 1.06 -24.56 -13.22
CA LEU A 124 -0.05 -25.11 -14.00
C LEU A 124 0.32 -25.36 -15.48
N GLY A 125 1.52 -24.99 -15.90
CA GLY A 125 1.94 -25.16 -17.30
C GLY A 125 1.08 -24.35 -18.28
N VAL A 126 0.74 -23.10 -17.92
CA VAL A 126 -0.09 -22.22 -18.78
C VAL A 126 0.66 -21.94 -20.08
N ALA A 127 0.14 -22.48 -21.20
CA ALA A 127 0.79 -22.39 -22.50
C ALA A 127 0.82 -20.94 -23.04
N GLU A 128 -0.23 -20.17 -22.81
CA GLU A 128 -0.37 -18.79 -23.26
C GLU A 128 -0.59 -17.85 -22.06
N PRO A 129 0.46 -17.40 -21.34
CA PRO A 129 0.31 -16.56 -20.15
C PRO A 129 -0.03 -15.09 -20.49
N GLU A 130 0.15 -14.65 -21.72
CA GLU A 130 0.04 -13.26 -22.16
C GLU A 130 -1.29 -12.56 -21.78
N PRO A 131 -2.49 -13.18 -21.92
CA PRO A 131 -3.74 -12.56 -21.48
C PRO A 131 -3.77 -12.27 -19.97
N TYR A 132 -3.19 -13.14 -19.17
CA TYR A 132 -3.11 -13.00 -17.72
C TYR A 132 -2.03 -12.00 -17.31
N GLU A 133 -0.88 -12.03 -17.99
CA GLU A 133 0.18 -11.06 -17.76
C GLU A 133 -0.29 -9.61 -18.01
N ARG A 134 -1.17 -9.38 -18.99
CA ARG A 134 -1.80 -8.05 -19.22
C ARG A 134 -2.66 -7.59 -18.05
N ARG A 135 -3.27 -8.52 -17.29
CA ARG A 135 -4.05 -8.19 -16.08
C ARG A 135 -3.15 -7.86 -14.90
N LEU A 136 -1.96 -8.46 -14.80
CA LEU A 136 -1.00 -8.20 -13.74
C LEU A 136 -0.19 -6.92 -13.94
N GLU A 137 0.08 -6.51 -15.18
CA GLU A 137 0.92 -5.35 -15.48
C GLU A 137 0.46 -4.04 -14.81
N PRO A 138 -0.85 -3.68 -14.83
CA PRO A 138 -1.32 -2.47 -14.14
C PRO A 138 -1.04 -2.51 -12.62
N LEU A 139 -1.09 -3.70 -12.00
CA LEU A 139 -0.78 -3.87 -10.58
C LEU A 139 0.70 -3.59 -10.32
N TYR A 140 1.60 -4.15 -11.13
CA TYR A 140 3.04 -3.89 -11.02
C TYR A 140 3.38 -2.41 -11.25
N ARG A 141 2.75 -1.76 -12.23
CA ARG A 141 2.95 -0.32 -12.49
C ARG A 141 2.51 0.54 -11.30
N ALA A 142 1.34 0.24 -10.71
CA ALA A 142 0.87 0.95 -9.52
C ALA A 142 1.80 0.75 -8.31
N LEU A 143 2.34 -0.46 -8.15
CA LEU A 143 3.27 -0.79 -7.05
C LEU A 143 4.69 -0.22 -7.27
N ALA A 144 5.07 0.10 -8.50
CA ALA A 144 6.34 0.77 -8.80
C ALA A 144 6.44 2.18 -8.17
N ASP A 145 5.30 2.79 -7.81
CA ASP A 145 5.20 4.06 -7.10
C ASP A 145 4.94 3.88 -5.58
N SER A 146 5.04 2.67 -5.04
CA SER A 146 4.79 2.38 -3.62
C SER A 146 5.77 3.14 -2.71
N GLU A 147 5.26 3.62 -1.56
CA GLU A 147 6.07 4.22 -0.51
C GLU A 147 6.98 3.19 0.20
N GLU A 148 6.65 1.89 0.12
CA GLU A 148 7.45 0.79 0.68
C GLU A 148 8.56 0.38 -0.31
N PRO A 149 9.86 0.61 0.01
CA PRO A 149 10.96 0.36 -0.93
C PRO A 149 11.01 -1.08 -1.42
N ASP A 150 10.82 -2.05 -0.52
CA ASP A 150 10.87 -3.48 -0.85
C ASP A 150 9.79 -3.88 -1.86
N ILE A 151 8.59 -3.31 -1.73
CA ILE A 151 7.46 -3.58 -2.64
C ILE A 151 7.72 -2.95 -4.00
N ARG A 152 8.17 -1.69 -4.00
CA ARG A 152 8.54 -0.98 -5.22
C ARG A 152 9.61 -1.72 -6.02
N ASP A 153 10.68 -2.15 -5.34
CA ASP A 153 11.77 -2.88 -5.98
C ASP A 153 11.30 -4.23 -6.55
N GLN A 154 10.47 -4.96 -5.84
CA GLN A 154 9.86 -6.20 -6.34
C GLN A 154 9.01 -5.96 -7.59
N ALA A 155 8.17 -4.91 -7.58
CA ALA A 155 7.33 -4.56 -8.72
C ALA A 155 8.15 -4.18 -9.96
N LEU A 156 9.21 -3.38 -9.77
CA LEU A 156 10.14 -3.00 -10.84
C LEU A 156 10.83 -4.23 -11.43
N HIS A 157 11.31 -5.17 -10.60
CA HIS A 157 11.92 -6.40 -11.08
C HIS A 157 10.95 -7.25 -11.93
N LEU A 158 9.68 -7.34 -11.53
CA LEU A 158 8.66 -8.06 -12.29
C LEU A 158 8.37 -7.40 -13.64
N LEU A 159 8.32 -6.06 -13.68
CA LEU A 159 8.16 -5.29 -14.93
C LEU A 159 9.38 -5.46 -15.86
N ILE A 160 10.59 -5.33 -15.32
CA ILE A 160 11.83 -5.55 -16.10
C ILE A 160 11.84 -6.96 -16.70
N GLY A 161 11.59 -7.98 -15.87
CA GLY A 161 11.56 -9.38 -16.35
C GLY A 161 10.54 -9.61 -17.45
N ARG A 162 9.39 -8.93 -17.38
CA ARG A 162 8.35 -8.98 -18.41
C ARG A 162 8.79 -8.31 -19.71
N HIS A 163 9.33 -7.08 -19.64
CA HIS A 163 9.84 -6.38 -20.84
C HIS A 163 10.98 -7.16 -21.49
N MET A 164 11.85 -7.79 -20.69
CA MET A 164 12.91 -8.66 -21.22
C MET A 164 12.36 -9.86 -22.00
N ARG A 165 11.31 -10.55 -21.49
CA ARG A 165 10.67 -11.68 -22.19
C ARG A 165 9.99 -11.27 -23.50
N ARG A 166 9.58 -10.00 -23.63
CA ARG A 166 8.96 -9.43 -24.82
C ARG A 166 9.95 -8.78 -25.78
N GLU A 167 11.25 -8.85 -25.47
CA GLU A 167 12.30 -8.20 -26.23
C GLU A 167 12.16 -6.66 -26.29
N GLU A 168 11.44 -6.07 -25.35
CA GLU A 168 11.23 -4.62 -25.18
C GLU A 168 12.40 -4.01 -24.37
N TYR A 169 13.62 -4.14 -24.89
CA TYR A 169 14.86 -3.84 -24.14
C TYR A 169 14.97 -2.38 -23.72
N ALA A 170 14.48 -1.43 -24.51
CA ALA A 170 14.52 0.00 -24.15
C ALA A 170 13.66 0.31 -22.92
N ALA A 171 12.48 -0.29 -22.81
CA ALA A 171 11.62 -0.14 -21.64
C ALA A 171 12.22 -0.83 -20.39
N ALA A 172 12.86 -1.98 -20.57
CA ALA A 172 13.55 -2.69 -19.50
C ALA A 172 14.75 -1.87 -18.96
N GLU A 173 15.52 -1.23 -19.86
CA GLU A 173 16.67 -0.39 -19.52
C GLU A 173 16.23 0.86 -18.73
N GLU A 174 15.15 1.54 -19.11
CA GLU A 174 14.62 2.70 -18.41
C GLU A 174 14.24 2.35 -16.95
N LEU A 175 13.53 1.22 -16.74
CA LEU A 175 13.18 0.75 -15.41
C LEU A 175 14.40 0.35 -14.59
N LEU A 176 15.41 -0.27 -15.22
CA LEU A 176 16.65 -0.66 -14.56
C LEU A 176 17.43 0.57 -14.07
N LEU A 177 17.51 1.61 -14.88
CA LEU A 177 18.13 2.89 -14.50
C LEU A 177 17.40 3.55 -13.33
N SER A 178 16.06 3.51 -13.32
CA SER A 178 15.26 3.99 -12.19
C SER A 178 15.61 3.24 -10.90
N LEU A 179 15.74 1.93 -10.96
CA LEU A 179 16.06 1.07 -9.81
C LEU A 179 17.46 1.37 -9.24
N ILE A 180 18.45 1.65 -10.09
CA ILE A 180 19.81 2.02 -9.70
C ILE A 180 19.82 3.40 -9.03
N HIS A 181 19.14 4.39 -9.60
CA HIS A 181 19.10 5.76 -9.04
C HIS A 181 18.42 5.83 -7.66
N ILE A 182 17.47 4.93 -7.38
CA ILE A 182 16.80 4.84 -6.08
C ILE A 182 17.73 4.23 -5.03
N SER A 183 18.65 3.35 -5.41
CA SER A 183 19.58 2.67 -4.49
C SER A 183 20.85 3.45 -4.17
N GLU A 184 21.23 4.44 -4.97
CA GLU A 184 22.47 5.22 -4.79
C GLU A 184 22.48 6.23 -3.61
N PRO A 185 21.38 6.93 -3.22
CA PRO A 185 21.43 7.90 -2.12
C PRO A 185 21.84 7.29 -0.78
N THR A 186 21.58 6.01 -0.57
CA THR A 186 21.90 5.33 0.70
C THR A 186 23.38 4.97 0.83
N ARG A 187 24.12 4.86 -0.27
CA ARG A 187 25.55 4.51 -0.25
C ARG A 187 26.46 5.72 0.03
N LEU A 188 26.07 6.92 -0.37
CA LEU A 188 26.85 8.14 -0.16
C LEU A 188 26.73 8.70 1.27
N GLN A 189 25.67 8.37 2.02
CA GLN A 189 25.51 8.78 3.42
C GLN A 189 26.29 7.91 4.43
N LEU A 190 26.84 6.78 4.01
CA LEU A 190 27.63 5.88 4.87
C LEU A 190 29.15 6.13 4.81
N ILE A 191 29.60 7.12 4.02
CA ILE A 191 31.02 7.43 3.80
C ILE A 191 31.41 8.86 4.27
N SER A 192 30.50 9.59 4.96
CA SER A 192 30.80 10.91 5.56
C SER A 192 30.79 10.86 7.11
#